data_21cf6039069df012fae3abb84bf7ffeb
#
_entry.id   21cf6039069df012fae3abb84bf7ffeb
#
_cell.length_a   1.000
_cell.length_b   1.000
_cell.length_c   1.000
_cell.angle_alpha   90.00
_cell.angle_beta   90.00
_cell.angle_gamma   90.00
#
_symmetry.space_group_name_H-M   'P 1'
#
loop_
_entity.id
_entity.type
_entity.pdbx_description
1 polymer ?
#
loop_
_entity_poly.entity_id
_entity_poly.type
_entity_poly.pdbx_seq_one_letter_code
_entity_poly.pdbx_strand_id
1 'polypeptide(L)' 'MEKTATLNLRVNPTVKEQAEMVLARLGVPMSTAINMYLNQISLTGGIPFAVTLPKSPDDINADIM' A
#
# COMPACT_ATOMS: atom_id res chain seq x y z
N MET A 1 -8.82 -14.13 22.72
CA MET A 1 -9.38 -13.62 21.66
C MET A 1 -8.95 -12.28 21.26
N GLU A 2 -8.94 -12.13 20.03
CA GLU A 2 -8.38 -11.01 19.54
C GLU A 2 -9.25 -9.84 19.63
N LYS A 3 -8.76 -8.72 19.93
CA LYS A 3 -9.53 -7.54 19.94
C LYS A 3 -9.32 -6.79 18.69
N THR A 4 -10.36 -6.15 18.21
CA THR A 4 -10.27 -5.35 17.01
C THR A 4 -9.65 -4.02 17.35
N ALA A 5 -8.66 -3.62 16.59
CA ALA A 5 -8.01 -2.34 16.78
C ALA A 5 -8.40 -1.42 15.62
N THR A 6 -8.45 -0.14 15.91
CA THR A 6 -8.79 0.84 14.88
C THR A 6 -7.53 1.53 14.39
N LEU A 7 -7.44 1.68 13.08
CA LEU A 7 -6.30 2.33 12.47
C LEU A 7 -6.78 3.55 11.69
N ASN A 8 -6.32 4.72 12.08
CA ASN A 8 -6.67 5.94 11.38
C ASN A 8 -5.52 6.39 10.53
N LEU A 9 -5.78 6.61 9.26
CA LEU A 9 -4.74 6.96 8.32
C LEU A 9 -5.08 8.23 7.57
N ARG A 10 -4.04 8.97 7.22
CA ARG A 10 -4.21 10.09 6.32
C ARG A 10 -3.73 9.63 4.96
N VAL A 11 -4.54 9.82 3.96
CA VAL A 11 -4.24 9.33 2.63
C VAL A 11 -4.51 10.43 1.62
N ASN A 12 -3.66 10.51 0.62
CA ASN A 12 -3.87 11.44 -0.48
C ASN A 12 -5.20 11.07 -1.16
N PRO A 13 -6.13 12.01 -1.29
CA PRO A 13 -7.44 11.67 -1.82
C PRO A 13 -7.42 11.13 -3.24
N THR A 14 -6.52 11.59 -4.07
CA THR A 14 -6.43 11.11 -5.43
C THR A 14 -5.93 9.66 -5.46
N VAL A 15 -4.94 9.37 -4.65
CA VAL A 15 -4.40 8.02 -4.57
C VAL A 15 -5.44 7.07 -3.99
N LYS A 16 -6.16 7.53 -2.97
CA LYS A 16 -7.20 6.71 -2.37
C LYS A 16 -8.25 6.34 -3.40
N GLU A 17 -8.67 7.31 -4.18
CA GLU A 17 -9.67 7.08 -5.19
C GLU A 17 -9.20 6.10 -6.23
N GLN A 18 -7.98 6.27 -6.70
CA GLN A 18 -7.42 5.37 -7.69
C GLN A 18 -7.29 3.96 -7.15
N ALA A 19 -6.86 3.84 -5.91
CA ALA A 19 -6.72 2.52 -5.29
C ALA A 19 -8.08 1.85 -5.14
N GLU A 20 -9.08 2.63 -4.77
CA GLU A 20 -10.42 2.08 -4.62
C GLU A 20 -10.96 1.56 -5.94
N MET A 21 -10.65 2.24 -7.02
CA MET A 21 -11.09 1.80 -8.32
C MET A 21 -10.47 0.47 -8.71
N VAL A 22 -9.18 0.32 -8.44
CA VAL A 22 -8.49 -0.91 -8.73
C VAL A 22 -9.02 -2.04 -7.85
N LEU A 23 -9.19 -1.75 -6.57
CA LEU A 23 -9.68 -2.77 -5.65
C LEU A 23 -11.10 -3.20 -5.98
N ALA A 24 -11.90 -2.27 -6.48
CA ALA A 24 -13.25 -2.60 -6.88
C ALA A 24 -13.25 -3.62 -8.01
N ARG A 25 -12.29 -3.49 -8.92
CA ARG A 25 -12.20 -4.44 -10.01
C ARG A 25 -11.77 -5.82 -9.52
N LEU A 26 -11.02 -5.84 -8.43
CA LEU A 26 -10.58 -7.09 -7.85
C LEU A 26 -11.59 -7.67 -6.87
N GLY A 27 -12.60 -6.89 -6.56
CA GLY A 27 -13.59 -7.33 -5.58
C GLY A 27 -13.09 -7.31 -4.16
N VAL A 28 -12.12 -6.45 -3.87
CA VAL A 28 -11.51 -6.38 -2.56
C VAL A 28 -11.83 -5.05 -1.89
N PRO A 29 -12.46 -5.06 -0.72
CA PRO A 29 -12.70 -3.81 0.00
C PRO A 29 -11.39 -3.19 0.47
N MET A 30 -11.38 -1.89 0.64
CA MET A 30 -10.19 -1.17 1.07
C MET A 30 -9.68 -1.70 2.41
N SER A 31 -10.58 -1.94 3.36
CA SER A 31 -10.16 -2.43 4.66
C SER A 31 -9.48 -3.79 4.57
N THR A 32 -9.97 -4.64 3.69
CA THR A 32 -9.37 -5.93 3.49
C THR A 32 -7.98 -5.80 2.87
N ALA A 33 -7.84 -4.89 1.91
CA ALA A 33 -6.55 -4.67 1.27
C ALA A 33 -5.52 -4.19 2.30
N ILE A 34 -5.92 -3.29 3.18
CA ILE A 34 -5.03 -2.78 4.20
C ILE A 34 -4.63 -3.89 5.16
N ASN A 35 -5.58 -4.72 5.56
CA ASN A 35 -5.27 -5.84 6.43
C ASN A 35 -4.32 -6.82 5.78
N MET A 36 -4.49 -7.06 4.50
CA MET A 36 -3.59 -7.94 3.77
C MET A 36 -2.17 -7.39 3.76
N TYR A 37 -2.06 -6.08 3.56
CA TYR A 37 -0.76 -5.46 3.55
C TYR A 37 -0.09 -5.55 4.92
N LEU A 38 -0.85 -5.27 5.97
CA LEU A 38 -0.33 -5.34 7.32
C LEU A 38 0.11 -6.77 7.67
N ASN A 39 -0.63 -7.75 7.22
CA ASN A 39 -0.25 -9.14 7.43
C ASN A 39 1.06 -9.46 6.73
N GLN A 40 1.23 -8.95 5.52
CA GLN A 40 2.47 -9.17 4.80
C GLN A 40 3.66 -8.54 5.50
N ILE A 41 3.47 -7.35 6.05
CA ILE A 41 4.54 -6.71 6.80
C ILE A 41 4.92 -7.56 8.00
N SER A 42 3.93 -8.10 8.68
CA SER A 42 4.17 -8.93 9.85
C SER A 42 4.90 -10.20 9.48
N LEU A 43 4.52 -10.80 8.37
CA LEU A 43 5.12 -12.06 7.96
C LEU A 43 6.54 -11.89 7.43
N THR A 44 6.78 -10.84 6.69
CA THR A 44 8.09 -10.64 6.09
C THR A 44 9.06 -9.93 6.99
N GLY A 45 8.56 -9.26 8.01
CA GLY A 45 9.41 -8.49 8.90
C GLY A 45 9.85 -7.17 8.29
N GLY A 46 9.17 -6.71 7.26
CA GLY A 46 9.50 -5.46 6.62
C GLY A 46 8.48 -5.12 5.57
N ILE A 47 8.76 -4.10 4.78
CA ILE A 47 7.86 -3.72 3.71
C ILE A 47 8.01 -4.71 2.56
N PRO A 48 6.90 -5.25 2.05
CA PRO A 48 6.98 -6.30 1.03
C PRO A 48 7.38 -5.82 -0.37
N PHE A 49 7.82 -4.61 -0.48
CA PHE A 49 8.38 -4.12 -1.74
C PHE A 49 9.46 -3.10 -1.41
N ALA A 50 10.26 -2.77 -2.40
CA ALA A 50 11.34 -1.84 -2.17
C ALA A 50 10.80 -0.45 -1.85
N VAL A 51 11.37 0.16 -0.81
CA VAL A 51 11.00 1.51 -0.43
C VAL A 51 12.24 2.37 -0.60
N THR A 52 12.16 3.29 -1.55
CA THR A 52 13.28 4.14 -1.83
C THR A 52 12.83 5.59 -1.80
N LEU A 53 13.79 6.46 -1.84
CA LEU A 53 13.46 7.88 -1.88
C LEU A 53 12.76 8.20 -3.18
N PRO A 54 11.88 9.20 -3.17
CA PRO A 54 11.21 9.60 -4.39
C PRO A 54 12.24 10.01 -5.43
N LYS A 55 11.99 9.65 -6.68
CA LYS A 55 12.92 9.94 -7.73
C LYS A 55 12.31 10.83 -8.78
N SER A 56 13.14 11.67 -9.37
CA SER A 56 12.71 12.43 -10.53
C SER A 56 12.62 11.47 -11.71
N PRO A 57 11.95 11.85 -12.77
CA PRO A 57 11.90 11.00 -13.95
C PRO A 57 13.27 10.59 -14.46
N ASP A 58 14.23 11.48 -14.33
CA ASP A 58 15.56 11.17 -14.77
C ASP A 58 16.20 10.09 -13.91
N ASP A 59 15.99 10.20 -12.60
CA ASP A 59 16.53 9.21 -11.70
C ASP A 59 15.91 7.85 -11.94
N ILE A 60 14.65 7.83 -12.25
CA ILE A 60 13.98 6.58 -12.52
C ILE A 60 14.61 5.89 -13.71
N ASN A 61 14.92 6.65 -14.74
CA ASN A 61 15.54 6.08 -15.90
C ASN A 61 16.92 5.53 -15.58
N ALA A 62 17.64 6.24 -14.75
CA ALA A 62 18.96 5.79 -14.36
C ALA A 62 18.87 4.48 -13.59
N ASP A 63 17.86 4.36 -12.76
CA ASP A 63 17.70 3.15 -11.99
C ASP A 63 17.41 1.94 -12.81
N ILE A 64 16.72 2.12 -13.88
CA ILE A 64 16.34 1.01 -14.72
C ILE A 64 17.51 0.37 -15.37
N MET A 65 18.53 1.14 -15.64
CA MET A 65 19.73 0.59 -16.24
C MET A 65 20.60 -0.15 -15.34
#